data_b329cbacb73f9ee7146df4270684384f
#
_entry.id   b329cbacb73f9ee7146df4270684384f
#
_cell.length_a   1.000
_cell.length_b   1.000
_cell.length_c   1.000
_cell.angle_alpha   90.00
_cell.angle_beta   90.00
_cell.angle_gamma   90.00
#
_symmetry.space_group_name_H-M   'P 1'
#
loop_
_entity.id
_entity.type
_entity.pdbx_description
1 polymer ?
#
loop_
_entity_poly.entity_id
_entity_poly.type
_entity_poly.pdbx_seq_one_letter_code
_entity_poly.pdbx_strand_id
1 'polypeptide(L)'
;MSQASISGFTFIRNGVELGFPFEASIRSLLPLVDEFVVVVGKSNDDTLARIHAIGSPKIRVIETIWNERMADRGFVYAQQKMIAQYACTGDWAFYLEGDEVVHEAELANIRASVDKHHSNPAVEAFVFDYFHFYGTPEFVANSPAWYRRECRLIRNTIRSYA
;
A
#
# COMPACT_ATOMS: atom_id res chain seq x y z
N MET A 1 1.03 17.34 -21.78
CA MET A 1 0.09 16.81 -20.77
C MET A 1 0.89 16.64 -19.49
N SER A 2 0.37 17.06 -18.33
CA SER A 2 1.04 16.82 -17.04
C SER A 2 1.06 15.31 -16.77
N GLN A 3 2.16 14.83 -16.20
CA GLN A 3 2.28 13.46 -15.74
C GLN A 3 1.26 13.22 -14.61
N ALA A 4 0.59 12.06 -14.61
CA ALA A 4 -0.37 11.72 -13.57
C ALA A 4 0.33 11.52 -12.23
N SER A 5 -0.22 12.10 -11.16
CA SER A 5 0.34 11.95 -9.81
C SER A 5 -0.16 10.66 -9.15
N ILE A 6 0.72 9.99 -8.40
CA ILE A 6 0.43 8.74 -7.68
C ILE A 6 0.75 8.91 -6.20
N SER A 7 -0.23 8.68 -5.35
CA SER A 7 -0.03 8.51 -3.90
C SER A 7 0.10 7.03 -3.57
N GLY A 8 1.18 6.63 -2.89
CA GLY A 8 1.22 5.36 -2.19
C GLY A 8 0.53 5.47 -0.83
N PHE A 9 -0.07 4.39 -0.35
CA PHE A 9 -0.60 4.38 1.01
C PHE A 9 -0.64 3.00 1.64
N THR A 10 -0.50 2.98 2.95
CA THR A 10 -0.61 1.79 3.78
C THR A 10 -1.08 2.15 5.18
N PHE A 11 -1.44 1.14 5.95
CA PHE A 11 -1.59 1.25 7.39
C PHE A 11 -0.84 0.12 8.09
N ILE A 12 -0.34 0.37 9.28
CA ILE A 12 0.44 -0.61 10.04
C ILE A 12 0.28 -0.39 11.54
N ARG A 13 0.34 -1.46 12.31
CA ARG A 13 0.45 -1.45 13.77
C ARG A 13 1.25 -2.64 14.22
N ASN A 14 2.15 -2.45 15.19
CA ASN A 14 3.00 -3.51 15.75
C ASN A 14 3.75 -4.30 14.65
N GLY A 15 4.20 -3.62 13.59
CA GLY A 15 4.81 -4.26 12.43
C GLY A 15 6.13 -4.96 12.74
N VAL A 16 6.87 -4.46 13.74
CA VAL A 16 8.11 -5.11 14.20
C VAL A 16 7.80 -6.38 14.98
N GLU A 17 6.88 -6.32 15.93
CA GLU A 17 6.45 -7.47 16.74
C GLU A 17 5.85 -8.58 15.87
N LEU A 18 5.08 -8.20 14.85
CA LEU A 18 4.42 -9.12 13.93
C LEU A 18 5.34 -9.60 12.80
N GLY A 19 6.56 -9.08 12.70
CA GLY A 19 7.54 -9.48 11.69
C GLY A 19 7.22 -9.06 10.26
N PHE A 20 6.38 -8.01 10.07
CA PHE A 20 6.07 -7.52 8.74
C PHE A 20 7.28 -6.80 8.11
N PRO A 21 7.58 -7.05 6.83
CA PRO A 21 8.66 -6.36 6.10
C PRO A 21 8.23 -4.97 5.60
N PHE A 22 7.50 -4.20 6.41
CA PHE A 22 6.85 -2.95 6.02
C PHE A 22 7.83 -1.88 5.50
N GLU A 23 9.08 -1.87 5.97
CA GLU A 23 10.09 -0.96 5.43
C GLU A 23 10.43 -1.30 3.98
N ALA A 24 10.56 -2.60 3.66
CA ALA A 24 10.78 -3.06 2.29
C ALA A 24 9.55 -2.76 1.42
N SER A 25 8.35 -2.99 1.95
CA SER A 25 7.08 -2.63 1.31
C SER A 25 7.07 -1.16 0.90
N ILE A 26 7.24 -0.24 1.85
CA ILE A 26 7.26 1.21 1.59
C ILE A 26 8.34 1.58 0.59
N ARG A 27 9.59 1.11 0.80
CA ARG A 27 10.73 1.42 -0.07
C ARG A 27 10.54 0.95 -1.50
N SER A 28 9.85 -0.18 -1.72
CA SER A 28 9.61 -0.72 -3.07
C SER A 28 8.79 0.22 -3.95
N LEU A 29 7.90 1.01 -3.33
CA LEU A 29 6.98 1.89 -4.05
C LEU A 29 7.46 3.36 -4.12
N LEU A 30 8.37 3.78 -3.21
CA LEU A 30 8.87 5.17 -3.17
C LEU A 30 9.41 5.72 -4.50
N PRO A 31 10.08 4.93 -5.38
CA PRO A 31 10.54 5.44 -6.67
C PRO A 31 9.40 5.80 -7.63
N LEU A 32 8.24 5.16 -7.48
CA LEU A 32 7.09 5.34 -8.36
C LEU A 32 6.18 6.49 -7.95
N VAL A 33 6.00 6.70 -6.64
CA VAL A 33 4.99 7.62 -6.09
C VAL A 33 5.52 9.03 -5.85
N ASP A 34 4.62 10.00 -5.84
CA ASP A 34 4.91 11.41 -5.53
C ASP A 34 4.82 11.68 -4.02
N GLU A 35 3.93 10.98 -3.31
CA GLU A 35 3.83 10.93 -1.86
C GLU A 35 3.55 9.50 -1.39
N PHE A 36 3.82 9.22 -0.11
CA PHE A 36 3.45 7.95 0.53
C PHE A 36 2.82 8.22 1.90
N VAL A 37 1.53 7.90 2.05
CA VAL A 37 0.78 8.06 3.29
C VAL A 37 0.88 6.78 4.12
N VAL A 38 1.41 6.89 5.33
CA VAL A 38 1.49 5.76 6.27
C VAL A 38 0.62 6.07 7.49
N VAL A 39 -0.47 5.33 7.64
CA VAL A 39 -1.29 5.40 8.86
C VAL A 39 -0.72 4.42 9.88
N VAL A 40 -0.20 4.95 10.98
CA VAL A 40 0.44 4.16 12.03
C VAL A 40 -0.47 4.08 13.24
N GLY A 41 -0.98 2.89 13.52
CA GLY A 41 -1.69 2.61 14.75
C GLY A 41 -0.73 2.70 15.95
N LYS A 42 -1.20 3.22 17.10
CA LYS A 42 -0.40 3.23 18.33
C LYS A 42 0.16 1.83 18.59
N SER A 43 1.47 1.71 18.43
CA SER A 43 2.24 0.47 18.55
C SER A 43 2.93 0.37 19.89
N ASN A 44 3.22 -0.85 20.34
CA ASN A 44 3.99 -1.13 21.56
C ASN A 44 5.46 -1.46 21.23
N ASP A 45 5.85 -1.33 19.96
CA ASP A 45 7.17 -1.65 19.42
C ASP A 45 7.76 -0.45 18.65
N ASP A 46 8.90 -0.65 18.00
CA ASP A 46 9.64 0.38 17.26
C ASP A 46 9.06 0.70 15.86
N THR A 47 7.85 0.25 15.53
CA THR A 47 7.25 0.43 14.19
C THR A 47 7.30 1.88 13.73
N LEU A 48 6.83 2.83 14.54
CA LEU A 48 6.82 4.25 14.19
C LEU A 48 8.25 4.80 13.98
N ALA A 49 9.17 4.46 14.87
CA ALA A 49 10.56 4.90 14.79
C ALA A 49 11.24 4.39 13.50
N ARG A 50 10.99 3.14 13.13
CA ARG A 50 11.53 2.53 11.90
C ARG A 50 10.95 3.15 10.64
N ILE A 51 9.67 3.53 10.63
CA ILE A 51 9.07 4.27 9.52
C ILE A 51 9.74 5.63 9.34
N HIS A 52 9.94 6.38 10.44
CA HIS A 52 10.67 7.66 10.38
C HIS A 52 12.12 7.48 9.92
N ALA A 53 12.78 6.40 10.30
CA ALA A 53 14.15 6.07 9.89
C ALA A 53 14.30 5.75 8.39
N ILE A 54 13.19 5.53 7.64
CA ILE A 54 13.23 5.44 6.17
C ILE A 54 13.78 6.75 5.56
N GLY A 55 13.48 7.89 6.18
CA GLY A 55 14.09 9.19 5.87
C GLY A 55 13.69 9.80 4.52
N SER A 56 12.61 9.33 3.89
CA SER A 56 12.13 9.88 2.62
C SER A 56 11.22 11.09 2.85
N PRO A 57 11.44 12.23 2.16
CA PRO A 57 10.56 13.39 2.26
C PRO A 57 9.16 13.14 1.66
N LYS A 58 8.97 12.07 0.89
CA LYS A 58 7.68 11.68 0.34
C LYS A 58 6.76 11.04 1.39
N ILE A 59 7.31 10.57 2.51
CA ILE A 59 6.52 9.87 3.53
C ILE A 59 5.81 10.89 4.43
N ARG A 60 4.50 10.71 4.53
CA ARG A 60 3.64 11.42 5.47
C ARG A 60 2.98 10.44 6.43
N VAL A 61 3.32 10.56 7.70
CA VAL A 61 2.80 9.70 8.78
C VAL A 61 1.54 10.32 9.38
N ILE A 62 0.55 9.49 9.62
CA ILE A 62 -0.67 9.83 10.38
C ILE A 62 -0.79 8.82 11.51
N GLU A 63 -0.65 9.28 12.74
CA GLU A 63 -0.81 8.43 13.91
C GLU A 63 -2.28 8.27 14.27
N THR A 64 -2.69 7.05 14.61
CA THR A 64 -4.05 6.71 14.99
C THR A 64 -4.11 5.84 16.24
N ILE A 65 -5.26 5.82 16.88
CA ILE A 65 -5.58 4.87 17.94
C ILE A 65 -6.64 3.92 17.41
N TRP A 66 -6.32 2.63 17.37
CA TRP A 66 -7.28 1.64 16.91
C TRP A 66 -8.38 1.40 17.93
N ASN A 67 -9.62 1.37 17.46
CA ASN A 67 -10.73 0.95 18.29
C ASN A 67 -10.78 -0.58 18.31
N GLU A 68 -10.30 -1.19 19.37
CA GLU A 68 -10.24 -2.66 19.50
C GLU A 68 -11.64 -3.33 19.41
N ARG A 69 -12.69 -2.59 19.72
CA ARG A 69 -14.07 -3.10 19.56
C ARG A 69 -14.46 -3.27 18.09
N MET A 70 -13.72 -2.65 17.17
CA MET A 70 -13.90 -2.79 15.72
C MET A 70 -12.97 -3.86 15.11
N ALA A 71 -12.19 -4.58 15.93
CA ALA A 71 -11.31 -5.64 15.44
C ALA A 71 -12.10 -6.86 14.93
N ASP A 72 -13.32 -7.07 15.48
CA ASP A 72 -14.21 -8.11 14.99
C ASP A 72 -14.50 -7.93 13.50
N ARG A 73 -14.35 -9.02 12.73
CA ARG A 73 -14.53 -9.08 11.27
C ARG A 73 -13.67 -8.09 10.48
N GLY A 74 -12.58 -7.59 11.06
CA GLY A 74 -11.64 -6.73 10.35
C GLY A 74 -12.08 -5.28 10.10
N PHE A 75 -13.16 -4.80 10.70
CA PHE A 75 -13.65 -3.42 10.47
C PHE A 75 -12.61 -2.35 10.79
N VAL A 76 -11.73 -2.60 11.76
CA VAL A 76 -10.64 -1.65 12.08
C VAL A 76 -9.66 -1.51 10.92
N TYR A 77 -9.40 -2.58 10.17
CA TYR A 77 -8.50 -2.53 9.01
C TYR A 77 -9.10 -1.70 7.89
N ALA A 78 -10.40 -1.90 7.59
CA ALA A 78 -11.12 -1.07 6.64
C ALA A 78 -11.09 0.42 7.03
N GLN A 79 -11.29 0.73 8.31
CA GLN A 79 -11.21 2.11 8.82
C GLN A 79 -9.81 2.70 8.61
N GLN A 80 -8.74 1.98 8.97
CA GLN A 80 -7.38 2.48 8.85
C GLN A 80 -6.97 2.66 7.39
N LYS A 81 -7.35 1.72 6.52
CA LYS A 81 -7.16 1.84 5.08
C LYS A 81 -7.84 3.08 4.52
N MET A 82 -9.09 3.33 4.92
CA MET A 82 -9.83 4.53 4.50
C MET A 82 -9.16 5.81 4.98
N ILE A 83 -8.70 5.88 6.23
CA ILE A 83 -7.97 7.07 6.74
C ILE A 83 -6.76 7.34 5.86
N ALA A 84 -5.97 6.31 5.50
CA ALA A 84 -4.81 6.45 4.65
C ALA A 84 -5.20 6.91 3.23
N GLN A 85 -6.18 6.27 2.61
CA GLN A 85 -6.63 6.60 1.27
C GLN A 85 -7.21 8.02 1.17
N TYR A 86 -8.05 8.42 2.13
CA TYR A 86 -8.65 9.77 2.13
C TYR A 86 -7.62 10.87 2.33
N ALA A 87 -6.46 10.54 2.88
CA ALA A 87 -5.36 11.47 3.02
C ALA A 87 -4.50 11.60 1.75
N CYS A 88 -4.64 10.71 0.78
CA CYS A 88 -3.93 10.78 -0.50
C CYS A 88 -4.38 11.98 -1.34
N THR A 89 -3.43 12.67 -1.98
CA THR A 89 -3.67 13.87 -2.80
C THR A 89 -3.43 13.65 -4.29
N GLY A 90 -2.79 12.54 -4.69
CA GLY A 90 -2.52 12.22 -6.09
C GLY A 90 -3.77 11.86 -6.89
N ASP A 91 -3.66 11.85 -8.21
CA ASP A 91 -4.73 11.43 -9.13
C ASP A 91 -5.06 9.94 -8.97
N TRP A 92 -4.05 9.15 -8.63
CA TRP A 92 -4.13 7.72 -8.39
C TRP A 92 -3.64 7.38 -6.98
N ALA A 93 -4.25 6.35 -6.38
CA ALA A 93 -3.89 5.86 -5.07
C ALA A 93 -3.46 4.39 -5.14
N PHE A 94 -2.24 4.09 -4.71
CA PHE A 94 -1.66 2.76 -4.70
C PHE A 94 -1.61 2.22 -3.28
N TYR A 95 -2.49 1.27 -2.99
CA TYR A 95 -2.49 0.56 -1.72
C TYR A 95 -1.45 -0.55 -1.73
N LEU A 96 -0.67 -0.65 -0.66
CA LEU A 96 0.27 -1.76 -0.45
C LEU A 96 0.18 -2.22 0.99
N GLU A 97 0.00 -3.51 1.22
CA GLU A 97 0.00 -4.08 2.57
C GLU A 97 1.42 -4.13 3.12
N GLY A 98 1.57 -4.17 4.44
CA GLY A 98 2.88 -4.11 5.08
C GLY A 98 3.78 -5.31 4.81
N ASP A 99 3.26 -6.37 4.21
CA ASP A 99 3.95 -7.60 3.82
C ASP A 99 4.05 -7.78 2.29
N GLU A 100 3.65 -6.77 1.52
CA GLU A 100 3.73 -6.78 0.06
C GLU A 100 4.87 -5.91 -0.45
N VAL A 101 5.51 -6.32 -1.53
CA VAL A 101 6.54 -5.54 -2.23
C VAL A 101 6.26 -5.50 -3.73
N VAL A 102 6.50 -4.36 -4.35
CA VAL A 102 6.47 -4.21 -5.80
C VAL A 102 7.87 -4.50 -6.34
N HIS A 103 7.96 -5.39 -7.34
CA HIS A 103 9.23 -5.70 -7.97
C HIS A 103 9.75 -4.49 -8.75
N GLU A 104 11.01 -4.12 -8.58
CA GLU A 104 11.61 -2.93 -9.16
C GLU A 104 11.56 -2.90 -10.69
N ALA A 105 11.61 -4.05 -11.36
CA ALA A 105 11.51 -4.14 -12.81
C ALA A 105 10.13 -3.70 -13.35
N GLU A 106 9.09 -3.72 -12.51
CA GLU A 106 7.72 -3.38 -12.93
C GLU A 106 7.40 -1.89 -12.76
N LEU A 107 8.20 -1.12 -12.03
CA LEU A 107 7.89 0.28 -11.75
C LEU A 107 7.72 1.13 -13.01
N ALA A 108 8.56 0.91 -14.02
CA ALA A 108 8.46 1.61 -15.31
C ALA A 108 7.18 1.24 -16.07
N ASN A 109 6.80 -0.03 -16.07
CA ASN A 109 5.58 -0.54 -16.71
C ASN A 109 4.33 0.02 -16.02
N ILE A 110 4.32 0.08 -14.70
CA ILE A 110 3.22 0.65 -13.92
C ILE A 110 3.07 2.13 -14.27
N ARG A 111 4.16 2.90 -14.26
CA ARG A 111 4.15 4.33 -14.61
C ARG A 111 3.61 4.54 -16.01
N ALA A 112 4.12 3.81 -17.00
CA ALA A 112 3.67 3.91 -18.39
C ALA A 112 2.18 3.57 -18.55
N SER A 113 1.69 2.59 -17.80
CA SER A 113 0.28 2.20 -17.80
C SER A 113 -0.61 3.30 -17.21
N VAL A 114 -0.20 3.90 -16.10
CA VAL A 114 -0.92 5.02 -15.50
C VAL A 114 -1.00 6.19 -16.46
N ASP A 115 0.12 6.63 -17.03
CA ASP A 115 0.18 7.78 -17.94
C ASP A 115 -0.65 7.54 -19.19
N LYS A 116 -0.59 6.33 -19.76
CA LYS A 116 -1.37 5.92 -20.93
C LYS A 116 -2.88 6.00 -20.69
N HIS A 117 -3.33 5.61 -19.52
CA HIS A 117 -4.76 5.48 -19.23
C HIS A 117 -5.32 6.62 -18.36
N HIS A 118 -4.50 7.57 -17.93
CA HIS A 118 -4.91 8.67 -17.05
C HIS A 118 -6.09 9.46 -17.62
N SER A 119 -6.06 9.79 -18.93
CA SER A 119 -7.11 10.56 -19.60
C SER A 119 -8.37 9.74 -19.95
N ASN A 120 -8.33 8.41 -19.78
CA ASN A 120 -9.48 7.55 -20.08
C ASN A 120 -10.32 7.30 -18.81
N PRO A 121 -11.48 7.94 -18.63
CA PRO A 121 -12.28 7.79 -17.43
C PRO A 121 -12.90 6.38 -17.26
N ALA A 122 -12.91 5.56 -18.29
CA ALA A 122 -13.39 4.18 -18.20
C ALA A 122 -12.38 3.24 -17.50
N VAL A 123 -11.12 3.68 -17.37
CA VAL A 123 -10.11 2.92 -16.61
C VAL A 123 -10.08 3.46 -15.18
N GLU A 124 -10.64 2.71 -14.27
CA GLU A 124 -10.80 3.11 -12.87
C GLU A 124 -9.74 2.51 -11.95
N ALA A 125 -9.17 1.36 -12.32
CA ALA A 125 -8.23 0.62 -11.50
C ALA A 125 -7.27 -0.23 -12.34
N PHE A 126 -6.17 -0.67 -11.70
CA PHE A 126 -5.24 -1.66 -12.23
C PHE A 126 -5.19 -2.85 -11.28
N VAL A 127 -5.19 -4.03 -11.86
CA VAL A 127 -5.08 -5.31 -11.18
C VAL A 127 -3.67 -5.83 -11.35
N PHE A 128 -3.09 -6.36 -10.30
CA PHE A 128 -1.73 -6.87 -10.24
C PHE A 128 -1.73 -8.37 -10.05
N ASP A 129 -0.84 -9.07 -10.73
CA ASP A 129 -0.56 -10.48 -10.47
C ASP A 129 0.31 -10.61 -9.20
N TYR A 130 0.06 -11.67 -8.41
CA TYR A 130 0.71 -11.92 -7.14
C TYR A 130 1.55 -13.19 -7.16
N PHE A 131 2.71 -13.10 -6.55
CA PHE A 131 3.51 -14.24 -6.14
C PHE A 131 3.46 -14.32 -4.61
N HIS A 132 2.83 -15.36 -4.09
CA HIS A 132 2.79 -15.63 -2.65
C HIS A 132 3.97 -16.50 -2.27
N PHE A 133 4.88 -15.98 -1.47
CA PHE A 133 6.00 -16.75 -0.94
C PHE A 133 5.56 -17.50 0.32
N TYR A 134 6.03 -18.72 0.48
CA TYR A 134 5.70 -19.56 1.62
C TYR A 134 6.96 -19.99 2.37
N GLY A 135 7.13 -19.50 3.56
CA GLY A 135 8.27 -19.79 4.43
C GLY A 135 9.55 -19.08 4.02
N THR A 136 9.96 -19.19 2.76
CA THR A 136 11.13 -18.50 2.21
C THR A 136 10.86 -17.95 0.80
N PRO A 137 11.69 -17.01 0.29
CA PRO A 137 11.52 -16.44 -1.05
C PRO A 137 11.71 -17.46 -2.21
N GLU A 138 12.25 -18.64 -1.94
CA GLU A 138 12.46 -19.66 -2.95
C GLU A 138 11.21 -20.48 -3.27
N PHE A 139 10.18 -20.40 -2.41
CA PHE A 139 8.96 -21.20 -2.57
C PHE A 139 7.75 -20.30 -2.84
N VAL A 140 7.17 -20.48 -4.02
CA VAL A 140 5.92 -19.81 -4.41
C VAL A 140 4.73 -20.73 -4.16
N ALA A 141 3.74 -20.23 -3.42
CA ALA A 141 2.50 -20.95 -3.18
C ALA A 141 1.62 -20.96 -4.44
N ASN A 142 1.34 -22.16 -4.97
CA ASN A 142 0.57 -22.35 -6.21
C ASN A 142 -0.81 -22.99 -5.99
N SER A 143 -1.26 -23.08 -4.76
CA SER A 143 -2.57 -23.65 -4.41
C SER A 143 -3.72 -22.73 -4.83
N PRO A 144 -4.89 -23.25 -5.25
CA PRO A 144 -6.08 -22.45 -5.51
C PRO A 144 -6.61 -21.64 -4.31
N ALA A 145 -6.13 -21.95 -3.10
CA ALA A 145 -6.47 -21.20 -1.88
C ALA A 145 -5.82 -19.80 -1.83
N TRP A 146 -4.80 -19.56 -2.66
CA TRP A 146 -4.12 -18.28 -2.74
C TRP A 146 -4.67 -17.48 -3.92
N TYR A 147 -5.10 -16.24 -3.67
CA TYR A 147 -5.52 -15.34 -4.74
C TYR A 147 -4.31 -15.00 -5.64
N ARG A 148 -4.57 -14.90 -6.93
CA ARG A 148 -3.51 -14.64 -7.92
C ARG A 148 -3.46 -13.19 -8.37
N ARG A 149 -4.51 -12.43 -8.08
CA ARG A 149 -4.69 -11.07 -8.57
C ARG A 149 -5.44 -10.25 -7.56
N GLU A 150 -4.98 -9.00 -7.39
CA GLU A 150 -5.63 -8.01 -6.56
C GLU A 150 -5.60 -6.63 -7.20
N CYS A 151 -6.64 -5.84 -6.92
CA CYS A 151 -6.69 -4.45 -7.28
C CYS A 151 -5.91 -3.64 -6.25
N ARG A 152 -4.80 -3.00 -6.67
CA ARG A 152 -3.96 -2.22 -5.75
C ARG A 152 -3.83 -0.75 -6.15
N LEU A 153 -4.00 -0.38 -7.40
CA LEU A 153 -3.90 0.98 -7.89
C LEU A 153 -5.25 1.41 -8.45
N ILE A 154 -5.82 2.46 -7.88
CA ILE A 154 -7.15 2.96 -8.22
C ILE A 154 -7.12 4.47 -8.46
N ARG A 155 -8.10 4.99 -9.20
CA ARG A 155 -8.31 6.45 -9.22
C ARG A 155 -8.65 6.93 -7.82
N ASN A 156 -8.02 8.02 -7.38
CA ASN A 156 -8.22 8.54 -6.03
C ASN A 156 -9.63 9.11 -5.79
N THR A 157 -10.44 9.21 -6.83
CA THR A 157 -11.88 9.55 -6.72
C THR A 157 -12.75 8.36 -6.31
N ILE A 158 -12.20 7.13 -6.38
CA ILE A 158 -12.90 5.89 -6.01
C ILE A 158 -12.53 5.53 -4.58
N ARG A 159 -13.53 5.12 -3.79
CA ARG A 159 -13.32 4.66 -2.42
C ARG A 159 -13.35 3.13 -2.38
N SER A 160 -12.26 2.55 -1.89
CA SER A 160 -12.15 1.10 -1.71
C SER A 160 -12.20 0.76 -0.22
N TYR A 161 -12.83 -0.37 0.08
CA TYR A 161 -12.92 -0.92 1.43
C TYR A 161 -12.03 -2.17 1.52
N ALA A 162 -11.51 -2.42 2.70
CA ALA A 162 -10.78 -3.66 3.00
C ALA A 162 -11.76 -4.76 3.42
#